data_a4c5e2b238d068f6a8edf37098d7a4b2
#
_entry.id   a4c5e2b238d068f6a8edf37098d7a4b2
#
_cell.length_a   1.000
_cell.length_b   1.000
_cell.length_c   1.000
_cell.angle_alpha   90.00
_cell.angle_beta   90.00
_cell.angle_gamma   90.00
#
_symmetry.space_group_name_H-M   'P 1'
#
loop_
_entity.id
_entity.type
_entity.pdbx_description
1 polymer ?
#
loop_
_entity_poly.entity_id
_entity_poly.type
_entity_poly.pdbx_seq_one_letter_code
_entity_poly.pdbx_strand_id
1 'polypeptide(L)'
;MIEKLKDTIADCIICANFLPNRPRPIVQFSSKSKLLIIAQAPGQKTHDKGIPFDDLSGENLRTWLGVSREQFYNPELFAIMPMGFCFPGKGKSGDLPPRKECAPQWHNKIMEQMKNLELIILVGKYAQE
;
A
#
# COMPACT_ATOMS: atom_id res chain seq x y z
N MET A 1 14.15 13.49 5.33
CA MET A 1 13.70 13.31 3.94
C MET A 1 12.54 12.33 3.84
N ILE A 2 12.75 11.06 4.21
CA ILE A 2 11.69 10.05 4.10
C ILE A 2 10.54 10.31 5.07
N GLU A 3 10.80 10.83 6.25
CA GLU A 3 9.75 11.15 7.22
C GLU A 3 8.83 12.27 6.72
N LYS A 4 9.40 13.26 6.04
CA LYS A 4 8.60 14.33 5.42
C LYS A 4 7.71 13.78 4.31
N LEU A 5 8.21 12.84 3.52
CA LEU A 5 7.42 12.19 2.48
C LEU A 5 6.26 11.39 3.09
N LYS A 6 6.49 10.66 4.19
CA LYS A 6 5.44 9.95 4.91
C LYS A 6 4.35 10.88 5.40
N ASP A 7 4.72 12.01 5.99
CA ASP A 7 3.77 13.01 6.48
C ASP A 7 2.96 13.61 5.33
N THR A 8 3.61 13.91 4.22
CA THR A 8 2.95 14.45 3.03
C THR A 8 1.93 13.46 2.47
N ILE A 9 2.28 12.16 2.41
CA ILE A 9 1.36 11.12 1.95
C ILE A 9 0.17 10.99 2.90
N ALA A 10 0.41 10.99 4.20
CA ALA A 10 -0.65 10.87 5.21
C ALA A 10 -1.69 11.98 5.08
N ASP A 11 -1.27 13.16 4.63
CA ASP A 11 -2.15 14.31 4.44
C ASP A 11 -2.74 14.40 3.03
N CYS A 12 -2.56 13.37 2.19
CA CYS A 12 -3.02 13.38 0.80
C CYS A 12 -4.55 13.44 0.71
N ILE A 13 -5.08 14.40 -0.07
CA ILE A 13 -6.51 14.58 -0.30
C ILE A 13 -6.88 14.66 -1.78
N ILE A 14 -5.97 14.24 -2.67
CA ILE A 14 -6.16 14.37 -4.12
C ILE A 14 -7.45 13.68 -4.59
N CYS A 15 -7.76 12.51 -4.04
CA CYS A 15 -8.92 11.72 -4.42
C CYS A 15 -10.14 11.93 -3.51
N ALA A 16 -10.11 12.93 -2.61
CA ALA A 16 -11.16 13.12 -1.60
C ALA A 16 -12.58 13.12 -2.14
N ASN A 17 -12.80 13.73 -3.32
CA ASN A 17 -14.13 13.83 -3.93
C ASN A 17 -14.61 12.52 -4.57
N PHE A 18 -13.73 11.52 -4.70
CA PHE A 18 -14.03 10.25 -5.34
C PHE A 18 -14.09 9.07 -4.36
N LEU A 19 -13.80 9.32 -3.09
CA LEU A 19 -13.71 8.27 -2.08
C LEU A 19 -14.97 8.28 -1.20
N PRO A 20 -15.45 7.08 -0.77
CA PRO A 20 -16.63 7.02 0.11
C PRO A 20 -16.33 7.50 1.53
N ASN A 21 -15.10 7.43 1.96
CA ASN A 21 -14.65 7.81 3.30
C ASN A 21 -13.63 8.95 3.22
N ARG A 22 -13.26 9.50 4.38
CA ARG A 22 -12.15 10.45 4.42
C ARG A 22 -10.90 9.78 3.86
N PRO A 23 -10.06 10.51 3.11
CA PRO A 23 -8.81 9.93 2.62
C PRO A 23 -7.97 9.40 3.78
N ARG A 24 -7.53 8.15 3.65
CA ARG A 24 -6.66 7.53 4.63
C ARG A 24 -5.64 6.66 3.88
N PRO A 25 -4.54 7.28 3.43
CA PRO A 25 -3.51 6.54 2.70
C PRO A 25 -2.89 5.44 3.56
N ILE A 26 -2.84 4.23 3.03
CA ILE A 26 -2.30 3.05 3.70
C ILE A 26 -1.04 2.64 2.96
N VAL A 27 0.11 2.84 3.58
CA VAL A 27 1.41 2.55 2.98
C VAL A 27 2.42 2.25 4.09
N GLN A 28 3.39 1.38 3.80
CA GLN A 28 4.47 1.06 4.72
C GLN A 28 5.78 1.10 3.94
N PHE A 29 6.78 1.85 4.41
CA PHE A 29 8.09 1.86 3.78
C PHE A 29 9.15 2.47 4.68
N SER A 30 10.43 2.16 4.35
CA SER A 30 11.60 2.72 5.01
C SER A 30 12.70 2.85 3.97
N SER A 31 13.67 3.72 4.20
CA SER A 31 14.85 3.79 3.34
C SER A 31 15.65 2.48 3.35
N LYS A 32 15.44 1.64 4.37
CA LYS A 32 16.13 0.35 4.54
C LYS A 32 15.35 -0.84 3.99
N SER A 33 14.13 -0.63 3.46
CA SER A 33 13.30 -1.73 2.96
C SER A 33 14.04 -2.55 1.90
N LYS A 34 13.96 -3.87 2.02
CA LYS A 34 14.62 -4.80 1.10
C LYS A 34 13.66 -5.42 0.09
N LEU A 35 12.40 -5.60 0.48
CA LEU A 35 11.37 -6.20 -0.36
C LEU A 35 10.22 -5.20 -0.49
N LEU A 36 9.69 -5.05 -1.70
CA LEU A 36 8.54 -4.19 -1.96
C LEU A 36 7.39 -5.04 -2.46
N ILE A 37 6.23 -4.90 -1.81
CA ILE A 37 4.98 -5.52 -2.25
C ILE A 37 4.09 -4.44 -2.81
N ILE A 38 3.71 -4.55 -4.08
CA ILE A 38 2.77 -3.65 -4.73
C ILE A 38 1.45 -4.41 -4.91
N ALA A 39 0.38 -3.88 -4.34
CA ALA A 39 -0.95 -4.49 -4.37
C ALA A 39 -1.96 -3.53 -5.00
N GLN A 40 -3.26 -3.88 -4.93
CA GLN A 40 -4.29 -3.06 -5.58
C GLN A 40 -4.63 -1.80 -4.78
N ALA A 41 -5.42 -1.94 -3.75
CA ALA A 41 -5.86 -0.84 -2.89
C ALA A 41 -6.39 -1.43 -1.59
N PRO A 42 -6.43 -0.63 -0.49
CA PRO A 42 -7.03 -1.08 0.77
C PRO A 42 -8.52 -1.39 0.60
N GLY A 43 -8.99 -2.45 1.25
CA GLY A 43 -10.42 -2.70 1.41
C GLY A 43 -10.97 -1.92 2.61
N GLN A 44 -12.28 -2.09 2.87
CA GLN A 44 -12.92 -1.37 3.98
C GLN A 44 -12.29 -1.73 5.33
N LYS A 45 -12.00 -3.02 5.58
CA LYS A 45 -11.38 -3.44 6.84
C LYS A 45 -10.00 -2.82 7.04
N THR A 46 -9.21 -2.76 5.97
CA THR A 46 -7.89 -2.13 6.01
C THR A 46 -7.99 -0.64 6.25
N HIS A 47 -8.95 0.02 5.57
CA HIS A 47 -9.22 1.44 5.80
C HIS A 47 -9.54 1.71 7.27
N ASP A 48 -10.42 0.88 7.85
CA ASP A 48 -10.85 1.06 9.24
C ASP A 48 -9.71 0.86 10.24
N LYS A 49 -8.85 -0.13 10.01
CA LYS A 49 -7.73 -0.45 10.89
C LYS A 49 -6.50 0.42 10.66
N GLY A 50 -6.30 0.89 9.42
CA GLY A 50 -5.10 1.64 9.05
C GLY A 50 -3.84 0.79 8.93
N ILE A 51 -3.98 -0.54 8.86
CA ILE A 51 -2.87 -1.48 8.78
C ILE A 51 -3.01 -2.30 7.49
N PRO A 52 -2.03 -2.24 6.56
CA PRO A 52 -2.14 -2.98 5.30
C PRO A 52 -2.11 -4.49 5.54
N PHE A 53 -2.95 -5.21 4.80
CA PHE A 53 -3.00 -6.68 4.85
C PHE A 53 -3.31 -7.27 6.24
N ASP A 54 -4.01 -6.55 7.10
CA ASP A 54 -4.46 -7.09 8.38
C ASP A 54 -5.83 -7.76 8.21
N ASP A 55 -5.87 -8.77 7.34
CA ASP A 55 -7.06 -9.52 6.96
C ASP A 55 -6.66 -10.92 6.50
N LEU A 56 -7.63 -11.71 6.04
CA LEU A 56 -7.39 -13.07 5.58
C LEU A 56 -6.43 -13.12 4.39
N SER A 57 -6.57 -12.19 3.44
CA SER A 57 -5.65 -12.11 2.29
C SER A 57 -4.21 -11.91 2.75
N GLY A 58 -4.02 -11.07 3.76
CA GLY A 58 -2.70 -10.83 4.34
C GLY A 58 -2.16 -12.05 5.04
N GLU A 59 -3.01 -12.79 5.77
CA GLU A 59 -2.58 -14.04 6.41
C GLU A 59 -2.09 -15.05 5.38
N ASN A 60 -2.81 -15.19 4.28
CA ASN A 60 -2.41 -16.09 3.19
C ASN A 60 -1.08 -15.64 2.56
N LEU A 61 -0.93 -14.35 2.31
CA LEU A 61 0.29 -13.81 1.73
C LEU A 61 1.50 -14.07 2.64
N ARG A 62 1.36 -13.82 3.94
CA ARG A 62 2.44 -14.08 4.91
C ARG A 62 2.81 -15.56 4.96
N THR A 63 1.82 -16.45 4.89
CA THR A 63 2.04 -17.89 4.85
C THR A 63 2.82 -18.29 3.61
N TRP A 64 2.44 -17.77 2.45
CA TRP A 64 3.14 -18.07 1.18
C TRP A 64 4.57 -17.55 1.18
N LEU A 65 4.82 -16.39 1.80
CA LEU A 65 6.17 -15.82 1.92
C LEU A 65 6.99 -16.48 3.02
N GLY A 66 6.36 -17.24 3.92
CA GLY A 66 7.06 -17.88 5.02
C GLY A 66 7.54 -16.92 6.09
N VAL A 67 6.81 -15.83 6.33
CA VAL A 67 7.19 -14.80 7.30
C VAL A 67 6.13 -14.64 8.38
N SER A 68 6.56 -14.15 9.56
CA SER A 68 5.67 -13.83 10.67
C SER A 68 5.02 -12.45 10.46
N ARG A 69 4.00 -12.13 11.27
CA ARG A 69 3.43 -10.78 11.29
C ARG A 69 4.49 -9.75 11.64
N GLU A 70 5.33 -10.04 12.62
CA GLU A 70 6.38 -9.14 13.07
C GLU A 70 7.36 -8.81 11.94
N GLN A 71 7.77 -9.83 11.18
CA GLN A 71 8.66 -9.62 10.02
C GLN A 71 7.95 -8.83 8.92
N PHE A 72 6.70 -9.17 8.63
CA PHE A 72 5.93 -8.55 7.55
C PHE A 72 5.71 -7.05 7.79
N TYR A 73 5.46 -6.66 9.04
CA TYR A 73 5.21 -5.25 9.41
C TYR A 73 6.47 -4.51 9.85
N ASN A 74 7.63 -5.11 9.67
CA ASN A 74 8.90 -4.41 9.89
C ASN A 74 9.29 -3.63 8.62
N PRO A 75 9.21 -2.30 8.63
CA PRO A 75 9.49 -1.50 7.43
C PRO A 75 10.93 -1.64 6.91
N GLU A 76 11.86 -2.05 7.77
CA GLU A 76 13.23 -2.29 7.34
C GLU A 76 13.37 -3.52 6.46
N LEU A 77 12.40 -4.45 6.53
CA LEU A 77 12.37 -5.65 5.69
C LEU A 77 11.40 -5.48 4.52
N PHE A 78 10.16 -5.07 4.81
CA PHE A 78 9.09 -5.01 3.82
C PHE A 78 8.55 -3.60 3.66
N ALA A 79 8.44 -3.16 2.41
CA ALA A 79 7.61 -2.02 2.03
C ALA A 79 6.32 -2.56 1.42
N ILE A 80 5.20 -1.91 1.71
CA ILE A 80 3.89 -2.27 1.19
C ILE A 80 3.31 -1.01 0.56
N MET A 81 3.10 -1.04 -0.76
CA MET A 81 2.72 0.13 -1.52
C MET A 81 1.61 -0.24 -2.50
N PRO A 82 0.34 -0.05 -2.13
CA PRO A 82 -0.76 -0.33 -3.07
C PRO A 82 -0.72 0.58 -4.29
N MET A 83 -1.34 0.16 -5.38
CA MET A 83 -1.51 1.03 -6.55
C MET A 83 -2.36 2.26 -6.22
N GLY A 84 -3.38 2.08 -5.35
CA GLY A 84 -4.10 3.18 -4.73
C GLY A 84 -3.95 3.09 -3.22
N PHE A 85 -3.57 4.18 -2.56
CA PHE A 85 -3.28 4.16 -1.13
C PHE A 85 -4.53 4.19 -0.25
N CYS A 86 -5.66 4.65 -0.80
CA CYS A 86 -6.91 4.76 -0.05
C CYS A 86 -7.96 3.78 -0.57
N PHE A 87 -8.89 3.39 0.32
CA PHE A 87 -10.01 2.53 -0.08
C PHE A 87 -10.89 3.25 -1.10
N PRO A 88 -11.05 2.69 -2.32
CA PRO A 88 -11.77 3.37 -3.41
C PRO A 88 -13.29 3.20 -3.37
N GLY A 89 -13.80 2.31 -2.53
CA GLY A 89 -15.23 2.01 -2.45
C GLY A 89 -15.57 0.64 -3.02
N LYS A 90 -16.83 0.20 -2.81
CA LYS A 90 -17.32 -1.08 -3.33
C LYS A 90 -18.13 -0.87 -4.59
N GLY A 91 -17.95 -1.75 -5.57
CA GLY A 91 -18.74 -1.83 -6.78
C GLY A 91 -19.71 -3.00 -6.74
N LYS A 92 -20.28 -3.34 -7.90
CA LYS A 92 -21.27 -4.43 -8.02
C LYS A 92 -20.67 -5.82 -7.77
N SER A 93 -19.40 -6.01 -8.09
CA SER A 93 -18.74 -7.32 -7.99
C SER A 93 -17.44 -7.24 -7.16
N GLY A 94 -17.46 -6.46 -6.10
CA GLY A 94 -16.32 -6.30 -5.21
C GLY A 94 -15.87 -4.85 -5.12
N ASP A 95 -14.66 -4.63 -4.62
CA ASP A 95 -14.12 -3.29 -4.48
C ASP A 95 -13.88 -2.65 -5.85
N LEU A 96 -14.04 -1.33 -5.91
CA LEU A 96 -13.71 -0.56 -7.10
C LEU A 96 -12.20 -0.61 -7.37
N PRO A 97 -11.78 -0.37 -8.65
CA PRO A 97 -10.35 -0.31 -8.96
C PRO A 97 -9.63 0.76 -8.14
N PRO A 98 -8.31 0.63 -7.95
CA PRO A 98 -7.52 1.70 -7.33
C PRO A 98 -7.68 3.02 -8.09
N ARG A 99 -7.65 4.13 -7.35
CA ARG A 99 -7.70 5.45 -8.00
C ARG A 99 -6.42 5.63 -8.83
N LYS A 100 -6.61 5.99 -10.10
CA LYS A 100 -5.52 6.13 -11.07
C LYS A 100 -4.56 7.28 -10.75
N GLU A 101 -4.97 8.23 -9.92
CA GLU A 101 -4.16 9.39 -9.55
C GLU A 101 -3.04 9.05 -8.58
N CYS A 102 -3.22 7.97 -7.79
CA CYS A 102 -2.35 7.70 -6.65
C CYS A 102 -0.93 7.24 -7.04
N ALA A 103 -0.83 6.21 -7.90
CA ALA A 103 0.48 5.67 -8.28
C ALA A 103 1.37 6.72 -8.97
N PRO A 104 0.88 7.48 -9.98
CA PRO A 104 1.70 8.52 -10.58
C PRO A 104 2.16 9.59 -9.59
N GLN A 105 1.34 9.89 -8.57
CA GLN A 105 1.67 10.91 -7.58
C GLN A 105 2.78 10.46 -6.63
N TRP A 106 2.77 9.20 -6.19
CA TRP A 106 3.57 8.77 -5.04
C TRP A 106 4.60 7.67 -5.31
N HIS A 107 4.34 6.73 -6.24
CA HIS A 107 5.18 5.54 -6.37
C HIS A 107 6.65 5.84 -6.63
N ASN A 108 6.95 6.66 -7.62
CA ASN A 108 8.35 6.98 -7.94
C ASN A 108 9.04 7.71 -6.81
N LYS A 109 8.33 8.62 -6.15
CA LYS A 109 8.89 9.36 -5.01
C LYS A 109 9.30 8.43 -3.88
N ILE A 110 8.47 7.41 -3.60
CA ILE A 110 8.75 6.43 -2.55
C ILE A 110 9.91 5.53 -2.97
N MET A 111 9.88 5.02 -4.21
CA MET A 111 10.92 4.10 -4.68
C MET A 111 12.30 4.75 -4.71
N GLU A 112 12.38 6.04 -4.99
CA GLU A 112 13.65 6.78 -4.96
C GLU A 112 14.28 6.81 -3.57
N GLN A 113 13.47 6.66 -2.51
CA GLN A 113 13.96 6.64 -1.13
C GLN A 113 14.42 5.26 -0.67
N MET A 114 14.07 4.20 -1.41
CA MET A 114 14.37 2.81 -1.02
C MET A 114 15.60 2.29 -1.76
N LYS A 115 16.79 2.67 -1.30
CA LYS A 115 18.04 2.36 -1.98
C LYS A 115 18.53 0.93 -1.79
N ASN A 116 18.00 0.22 -0.81
CA ASN A 116 18.42 -1.16 -0.50
C ASN A 116 17.46 -2.21 -1.05
N LEU A 117 16.55 -1.83 -1.93
CA LEU A 117 15.52 -2.70 -2.46
C LEU A 117 16.13 -3.81 -3.31
N GLU A 118 15.80 -5.08 -2.98
CA GLU A 118 16.34 -6.26 -3.65
C GLU A 118 15.31 -6.98 -4.53
N LEU A 119 14.00 -6.88 -4.16
CA LEU A 119 12.95 -7.62 -4.85
C LEU A 119 11.64 -6.83 -4.81
N ILE A 120 10.91 -6.86 -5.92
CA ILE A 120 9.57 -6.27 -6.02
C ILE A 120 8.58 -7.39 -6.35
N ILE A 121 7.52 -7.51 -5.53
CA ILE A 121 6.48 -8.51 -5.73
C ILE A 121 5.19 -7.78 -6.13
N LEU A 122 4.63 -8.14 -7.29
CA LEU A 122 3.41 -7.53 -7.81
C LEU A 122 2.23 -8.46 -7.52
N VAL A 123 1.26 -7.97 -6.76
CA VAL A 123 0.09 -8.73 -6.33
C VAL A 123 -1.16 -8.17 -6.99
N GLY A 124 -1.80 -9.01 -7.82
CA GLY A 124 -3.03 -8.65 -8.49
C GLY A 124 -2.84 -7.94 -9.83
N LYS A 125 -3.95 -7.83 -10.55
CA LYS A 125 -3.97 -7.35 -11.93
C LYS A 125 -3.42 -5.92 -12.08
N TYR A 126 -3.86 -5.01 -11.23
CA TYR A 126 -3.53 -3.60 -11.37
C TYR A 126 -2.06 -3.30 -11.11
N ALA A 127 -1.42 -4.09 -10.24
CA ALA A 127 0.01 -3.93 -9.97
C ALA A 127 0.87 -4.43 -11.14
N GLN A 128 0.34 -5.37 -11.92
CA GLN A 128 1.07 -6.01 -13.02
C GLN A 128 0.93 -5.26 -14.35
N GLU A 129 0.02 -4.31 -14.43
CA GLU A 129 -0.19 -3.52 -15.64
C GLU A 129 0.74 -2.32 -15.79
#